data_fc7d7a87538811c6a756adeed8c8a051
#
_entry.id   fc7d7a87538811c6a756adeed8c8a051
#
_cell.length_a   1.000
_cell.length_b   1.000
_cell.length_c   1.000
_cell.angle_alpha   90.00
_cell.angle_beta   90.00
_cell.angle_gamma   90.00
#
_symmetry.space_group_name_H-M   'P 1'
#
loop_
_entity.id
_entity.type
_entity.pdbx_description
1 polymer ?
#
loop_
_entity_poly.entity_id
_entity_poly.type
_entity_poly.pdbx_seq_one_letter_code
_entity_poly.pdbx_strand_id
1 'polypeptide(L)'
;MISRYTREEMGRVWSEEGKFRRWLEVEIAATETLAERGVVPAAAAAKIRENARVDAGVVRRIAELESKVKHDVIAFTMAVGETIGDPGAARWLHYGMTSNDVVDTAQALQLREASRLIEHDIVRFGEVLERRAREFQHTPQIGRTHGVHAEPITFGLKIANWFAENRRNLERFGHAARQMAVGKISGAVGNASHLGPEVEAAICKRLGLEVAPVASQVIQRDRHAEYLSTLAILTATLEKIALEIRHLQRTEVREAEEPFGGEQRGSSAMPHKRNPVSSEQVCGLARVVRANAGAAYENIALWHERDISHSSVERIILPDSTILADYLLARMTEIVAGMRVFPERMRRNLDSTGGLIYSGQLLQDLVEAGAAREDAYKWVQEHAMAAWETETNFQQRVAADPRITKILDRVALEHTFDLERQLRHVDAIFARVFS
;
A
#
# COMPACT_ATOMS: atom_id res chain seq x y z
N MET A 1 -9.87 -12.41 -7.14
CA MET A 1 -9.69 -11.20 -8.03
C MET A 1 -9.71 -11.61 -9.50
N ILE A 2 -10.07 -10.71 -10.42
CA ILE A 2 -10.03 -10.99 -11.87
C ILE A 2 -8.60 -10.94 -12.41
N SER A 3 -8.31 -11.70 -13.47
CA SER A 3 -6.96 -11.83 -14.07
C SER A 3 -6.35 -10.48 -14.49
N ARG A 4 -7.19 -9.53 -14.93
CA ARG A 4 -6.76 -8.19 -15.36
C ARG A 4 -5.94 -7.42 -14.30
N TYR A 5 -6.22 -7.65 -13.02
CA TYR A 5 -5.59 -6.97 -11.88
C TYR A 5 -4.74 -7.90 -11.03
N THR A 6 -4.40 -9.08 -11.56
CA THR A 6 -3.61 -10.09 -10.86
C THR A 6 -2.26 -10.25 -11.52
N ARG A 7 -1.18 -9.91 -10.80
CA ARG A 7 0.19 -10.20 -11.24
C ARG A 7 0.49 -11.68 -10.99
N GLU A 8 1.31 -12.27 -11.84
CA GLU A 8 1.52 -13.73 -11.89
C GLU A 8 2.00 -14.31 -10.55
N GLU A 9 3.00 -13.68 -9.92
CA GLU A 9 3.57 -14.18 -8.66
C GLU A 9 2.55 -14.17 -7.53
N MET A 10 1.84 -13.06 -7.34
CA MET A 10 0.78 -12.94 -6.34
C MET A 10 -0.40 -13.87 -6.65
N GLY A 11 -0.74 -14.03 -7.92
CA GLY A 11 -1.78 -14.97 -8.37
C GLY A 11 -1.46 -16.44 -8.04
N ARG A 12 -0.17 -16.82 -8.10
CA ARG A 12 0.27 -18.16 -7.70
C ARG A 12 0.08 -18.42 -6.20
N VAL A 13 0.34 -17.41 -5.34
CA VAL A 13 0.12 -17.53 -3.89
C VAL A 13 -1.33 -17.90 -3.57
N TRP A 14 -2.27 -17.29 -4.28
CA TRP A 14 -3.72 -17.45 -4.01
C TRP A 14 -4.44 -18.42 -4.94
N SER A 15 -3.70 -19.16 -5.78
CA SER A 15 -4.27 -20.25 -6.57
C SER A 15 -4.71 -21.42 -5.67
N GLU A 16 -5.68 -22.23 -6.13
CA GLU A 16 -6.07 -23.44 -5.41
C GLU A 16 -4.88 -24.39 -5.20
N GLU A 17 -4.01 -24.52 -6.20
CA GLU A 17 -2.78 -25.30 -6.06
C GLU A 17 -1.84 -24.69 -5.01
N GLY A 18 -1.65 -23.37 -5.00
CA GLY A 18 -0.85 -22.65 -4.00
C GLY A 18 -1.40 -22.89 -2.58
N LYS A 19 -2.71 -22.75 -2.39
CA LYS A 19 -3.38 -23.00 -1.12
C LYS A 19 -3.13 -24.43 -0.62
N PHE A 20 -3.43 -25.42 -1.43
CA PHE A 20 -3.31 -26.84 -1.00
C PHE A 20 -1.85 -27.28 -0.84
N ARG A 21 -0.90 -26.68 -1.55
CA ARG A 21 0.53 -26.89 -1.29
C ARG A 21 0.93 -26.41 0.11
N ARG A 22 0.39 -25.26 0.58
CA ARG A 22 0.64 -24.78 1.94
C ARG A 22 -0.03 -25.68 3.00
N TRP A 23 -1.22 -26.21 2.71
CA TRP A 23 -1.84 -27.22 3.58
C TRP A 23 -0.97 -28.46 3.69
N LEU A 24 -0.46 -28.97 2.58
CA LEU A 24 0.44 -30.12 2.57
C LEU A 24 1.75 -29.84 3.33
N GLU A 25 2.30 -28.64 3.22
CA GLU A 25 3.50 -28.23 3.95
C GLU A 25 3.28 -28.32 5.48
N VAL A 26 2.12 -27.90 5.97
CA VAL A 26 1.74 -28.05 7.40
C VAL A 26 1.61 -29.52 7.80
N GLU A 27 0.93 -30.32 7.00
CA GLU A 27 0.75 -31.77 7.28
C GLU A 27 2.08 -32.52 7.30
N ILE A 28 2.99 -32.25 6.38
CA ILE A 28 4.32 -32.84 6.35
C ILE A 28 5.11 -32.39 7.59
N ALA A 29 5.11 -31.10 7.91
CA ALA A 29 5.83 -30.58 9.09
C ALA A 29 5.32 -31.21 10.41
N ALA A 30 3.99 -31.40 10.51
CA ALA A 30 3.39 -32.07 11.65
C ALA A 30 3.79 -33.55 11.73
N THR A 31 3.68 -34.28 10.62
CA THR A 31 4.01 -35.72 10.56
C THR A 31 5.48 -35.98 10.87
N GLU A 32 6.40 -35.17 10.31
CA GLU A 32 7.84 -35.29 10.58
C GLU A 32 8.18 -34.98 12.05
N THR A 33 7.58 -33.93 12.61
CA THR A 33 7.78 -33.56 14.03
C THR A 33 7.30 -34.69 14.97
N LEU A 34 6.17 -35.28 14.64
CA LEU A 34 5.63 -36.41 15.41
C LEU A 34 6.49 -37.68 15.25
N ALA A 35 7.10 -37.89 14.08
CA ALA A 35 8.04 -39.01 13.88
C ALA A 35 9.32 -38.83 14.70
N GLU A 36 9.89 -37.65 14.77
CA GLU A 36 11.05 -37.32 15.60
C GLU A 36 10.78 -37.57 17.11
N ARG A 37 9.51 -37.52 17.51
CA ARG A 37 9.05 -37.79 18.90
C ARG A 37 8.58 -39.21 19.10
N GLY A 38 8.69 -40.08 18.09
CA GLY A 38 8.33 -41.50 18.21
C GLY A 38 6.82 -41.78 18.18
N VAL A 39 5.97 -40.77 17.89
CA VAL A 39 4.50 -40.93 17.81
C VAL A 39 4.11 -41.53 16.46
N VAL A 40 4.66 -41.01 15.38
CA VAL A 40 4.46 -41.52 14.02
C VAL A 40 5.66 -42.41 13.65
N PRO A 41 5.44 -43.58 13.02
CA PRO A 41 6.57 -44.39 12.54
C PRO A 41 7.40 -43.61 11.51
N ALA A 42 8.73 -43.60 11.67
CA ALA A 42 9.63 -42.85 10.78
C ALA A 42 9.46 -43.26 9.30
N ALA A 43 9.23 -44.56 9.04
CA ALA A 43 8.97 -45.08 7.68
C ALA A 43 7.66 -44.49 7.07
N ALA A 44 6.63 -44.26 7.90
CA ALA A 44 5.38 -43.63 7.42
C ALA A 44 5.58 -42.16 7.10
N ALA A 45 6.29 -41.42 7.97
CA ALA A 45 6.62 -40.02 7.71
C ALA A 45 7.47 -39.86 6.43
N ALA A 46 8.47 -40.73 6.22
CA ALA A 46 9.28 -40.73 4.99
C ALA A 46 8.42 -40.94 3.75
N LYS A 47 7.51 -41.93 3.76
CA LYS A 47 6.60 -42.18 2.63
C LYS A 47 5.67 -40.98 2.35
N ILE A 48 5.12 -40.33 3.39
CA ILE A 48 4.31 -39.14 3.23
C ILE A 48 5.14 -38.04 2.58
N ARG A 49 6.33 -37.79 3.06
CA ARG A 49 7.25 -36.77 2.52
C ARG A 49 7.56 -37.00 1.03
N GLU A 50 7.83 -38.22 0.65
CA GLU A 50 8.27 -38.63 -0.70
C GLU A 50 7.13 -38.62 -1.72
N ASN A 51 5.93 -39.07 -1.32
CA ASN A 51 4.86 -39.35 -2.26
C ASN A 51 3.67 -38.38 -2.20
N ALA A 52 3.44 -37.73 -1.05
CA ALA A 52 2.36 -36.77 -0.94
C ALA A 52 2.64 -35.57 -1.85
N ARG A 53 1.68 -35.24 -2.72
CA ARG A 53 1.83 -34.15 -3.67
C ARG A 53 0.52 -33.40 -3.91
N VAL A 54 0.65 -32.19 -4.40
CA VAL A 54 -0.45 -31.35 -4.89
C VAL A 54 -0.07 -30.86 -6.29
N ASP A 55 -0.87 -31.26 -7.25
CA ASP A 55 -0.84 -30.83 -8.64
C ASP A 55 -2.27 -30.55 -9.14
N ALA A 56 -2.43 -30.10 -10.37
CA ALA A 56 -3.74 -29.81 -10.95
C ALA A 56 -4.71 -31.02 -10.95
N GLY A 57 -4.20 -32.25 -10.99
CA GLY A 57 -5.00 -33.50 -10.90
C GLY A 57 -5.56 -33.66 -9.49
N VAL A 58 -4.71 -33.47 -8.48
CA VAL A 58 -5.10 -33.56 -7.06
C VAL A 58 -6.07 -32.45 -6.70
N VAL A 59 -5.88 -31.21 -7.19
CA VAL A 59 -6.84 -30.11 -6.98
C VAL A 59 -8.24 -30.47 -7.50
N ARG A 60 -8.34 -31.01 -8.70
CA ARG A 60 -9.64 -31.50 -9.23
C ARG A 60 -10.22 -32.63 -8.35
N ARG A 61 -9.37 -33.55 -7.89
CA ARG A 61 -9.80 -34.64 -7.03
C ARG A 61 -10.32 -34.15 -5.68
N ILE A 62 -9.70 -33.14 -5.08
CA ILE A 62 -10.19 -32.47 -3.86
C ILE A 62 -11.59 -31.90 -4.09
N ALA A 63 -11.81 -31.16 -5.18
CA ALA A 63 -13.12 -30.60 -5.50
C ALA A 63 -14.22 -31.67 -5.69
N GLU A 64 -13.89 -32.82 -6.36
CA GLU A 64 -14.80 -33.95 -6.50
C GLU A 64 -15.18 -34.56 -5.13
N LEU A 65 -14.20 -34.73 -4.25
CA LEU A 65 -14.43 -35.29 -2.92
C LEU A 65 -15.22 -34.31 -2.05
N GLU A 66 -14.85 -33.04 -2.05
CA GLU A 66 -15.53 -31.98 -1.28
C GLU A 66 -17.01 -31.88 -1.67
N SER A 67 -17.33 -32.03 -2.96
CA SER A 67 -18.73 -32.01 -3.41
C SER A 67 -19.59 -33.09 -2.73
N LYS A 68 -18.97 -34.21 -2.28
CA LYS A 68 -19.61 -35.34 -1.61
C LYS A 68 -19.57 -35.20 -0.08
N VAL A 69 -18.36 -34.99 0.47
CA VAL A 69 -18.18 -34.99 1.94
C VAL A 69 -18.53 -33.63 2.59
N LYS A 70 -18.65 -32.55 1.80
CA LYS A 70 -19.01 -31.20 2.24
C LYS A 70 -18.04 -30.62 3.28
N HIS A 71 -16.76 -31.02 3.20
CA HIS A 71 -15.71 -30.57 4.10
C HIS A 71 -14.37 -30.54 3.36
N ASP A 72 -13.79 -29.36 3.23
CA ASP A 72 -12.60 -29.10 2.42
C ASP A 72 -11.33 -29.81 2.95
N VAL A 73 -11.04 -29.75 4.26
CA VAL A 73 -9.85 -30.40 4.83
C VAL A 73 -9.95 -31.92 4.78
N ILE A 74 -11.14 -32.49 4.99
CA ILE A 74 -11.35 -33.94 4.84
C ILE A 74 -11.13 -34.36 3.37
N ALA A 75 -11.70 -33.62 2.42
CA ALA A 75 -11.49 -33.87 1.00
C ALA A 75 -10.01 -33.77 0.60
N PHE A 76 -9.29 -32.78 1.14
CA PHE A 76 -7.87 -32.60 0.94
C PHE A 76 -7.06 -33.81 1.47
N THR A 77 -7.26 -34.20 2.73
CA THR A 77 -6.52 -35.34 3.32
C THR A 77 -6.81 -36.63 2.59
N MET A 78 -8.06 -36.86 2.14
CA MET A 78 -8.41 -38.02 1.31
C MET A 78 -7.67 -38.03 -0.04
N ALA A 79 -7.72 -36.91 -0.78
CA ALA A 79 -7.07 -36.81 -2.08
C ALA A 79 -5.55 -36.93 -2.01
N VAL A 80 -4.92 -36.29 -1.02
CA VAL A 80 -3.47 -36.40 -0.77
C VAL A 80 -3.12 -37.82 -0.32
N GLY A 81 -3.94 -38.42 0.54
CA GLY A 81 -3.76 -39.81 0.98
C GLY A 81 -3.73 -40.82 -0.20
N GLU A 82 -4.57 -40.62 -1.25
CA GLU A 82 -4.52 -41.41 -2.47
C GLU A 82 -3.15 -41.31 -3.17
N THR A 83 -2.46 -40.19 -3.11
CA THR A 83 -1.14 -39.99 -3.76
C THR A 83 -0.01 -40.73 -3.05
N ILE A 84 -0.14 -40.98 -1.75
CA ILE A 84 0.89 -41.67 -0.95
C ILE A 84 1.03 -43.13 -1.35
N GLY A 85 -0.06 -43.77 -1.83
CA GLY A 85 -0.07 -45.15 -2.31
C GLY A 85 0.12 -46.20 -1.21
N ASP A 86 0.11 -45.82 0.08
CA ASP A 86 0.23 -46.71 1.24
C ASP A 86 -0.77 -46.27 2.32
N PRO A 87 -1.87 -46.99 2.51
CA PRO A 87 -2.88 -46.69 3.52
C PRO A 87 -2.32 -46.71 4.95
N GLY A 88 -1.28 -47.52 5.22
CA GLY A 88 -0.60 -47.59 6.50
C GLY A 88 0.16 -46.32 6.84
N ALA A 89 0.72 -45.64 5.83
CA ALA A 89 1.33 -44.33 5.98
C ALA A 89 0.28 -43.21 5.95
N ALA A 90 -0.65 -43.24 5.01
CA ALA A 90 -1.66 -42.19 4.80
C ALA A 90 -2.53 -41.92 6.04
N ARG A 91 -2.79 -42.92 6.89
CA ARG A 91 -3.56 -42.77 8.14
C ARG A 91 -2.96 -41.78 9.13
N TRP A 92 -1.69 -41.37 8.96
CA TRP A 92 -1.00 -40.45 9.82
C TRP A 92 -1.13 -38.99 9.36
N LEU A 93 -1.73 -38.74 8.19
CA LEU A 93 -2.12 -37.37 7.83
C LEU A 93 -3.16 -36.86 8.83
N HIS A 94 -3.07 -35.60 9.18
CA HIS A 94 -3.99 -34.89 10.07
C HIS A 94 -4.07 -35.48 11.49
N TYR A 95 -3.08 -36.26 11.90
CA TYR A 95 -3.10 -36.93 13.19
C TYR A 95 -3.02 -35.95 14.36
N GLY A 96 -4.03 -35.95 15.22
CA GLY A 96 -4.12 -35.10 16.42
C GLY A 96 -4.46 -33.64 16.14
N MET A 97 -4.63 -33.24 14.89
CA MET A 97 -4.95 -31.87 14.49
C MET A 97 -6.45 -31.65 14.25
N THR A 98 -6.86 -30.40 14.27
CA THR A 98 -8.16 -29.95 13.76
C THR A 98 -7.98 -29.17 12.46
N SER A 99 -9.06 -28.99 11.70
CA SER A 99 -9.01 -28.31 10.38
C SER A 99 -8.31 -26.96 10.43
N ASN A 100 -8.54 -26.14 11.45
CA ASN A 100 -7.93 -24.81 11.55
C ASN A 100 -6.48 -24.81 12.04
N ASP A 101 -5.97 -25.94 12.55
CA ASP A 101 -4.52 -26.10 12.74
C ASP A 101 -3.80 -26.05 11.38
N VAL A 102 -4.41 -26.65 10.35
CA VAL A 102 -3.90 -26.61 8.97
C VAL A 102 -4.25 -25.30 8.27
N VAL A 103 -5.53 -24.93 8.29
CA VAL A 103 -6.04 -23.78 7.50
C VAL A 103 -5.40 -22.47 7.95
N ASP A 104 -5.41 -22.15 9.24
CA ASP A 104 -4.86 -20.88 9.75
C ASP A 104 -3.34 -20.82 9.62
N THR A 105 -2.64 -21.94 9.95
CA THR A 105 -1.18 -22.01 9.82
C THR A 105 -0.73 -21.91 8.37
N ALA A 106 -1.43 -22.57 7.45
CA ALA A 106 -1.15 -22.45 6.01
C ALA A 106 -1.50 -21.05 5.44
N GLN A 107 -2.57 -20.43 5.93
CA GLN A 107 -2.90 -19.05 5.60
C GLN A 107 -1.81 -18.07 6.04
N ALA A 108 -1.21 -18.29 7.22
CA ALA A 108 -0.05 -17.52 7.66
C ALA A 108 1.16 -17.68 6.70
N LEU A 109 1.39 -18.88 6.15
CA LEU A 109 2.42 -19.10 5.14
C LEU A 109 2.11 -18.36 3.83
N GLN A 110 0.85 -18.38 3.37
CA GLN A 110 0.43 -17.62 2.17
C GLN A 110 0.60 -16.10 2.39
N LEU A 111 0.14 -15.60 3.53
CA LEU A 111 0.25 -14.17 3.85
C LEU A 111 1.70 -13.72 4.03
N ARG A 112 2.57 -14.58 4.57
CA ARG A 112 4.01 -14.31 4.63
C ARG A 112 4.63 -14.15 3.23
N GLU A 113 4.25 -15.02 2.28
CA GLU A 113 4.72 -14.93 0.89
C GLU A 113 4.16 -13.69 0.19
N ALA A 114 2.86 -13.43 0.33
CA ALA A 114 2.22 -12.22 -0.19
C ALA A 114 2.84 -10.94 0.39
N SER A 115 3.14 -10.93 1.69
CA SER A 115 3.78 -9.79 2.36
C SER A 115 5.17 -9.51 1.81
N ARG A 116 5.97 -10.55 1.55
CA ARG A 116 7.30 -10.38 0.96
C ARG A 116 7.24 -9.70 -0.42
N LEU A 117 6.25 -10.05 -1.24
CA LEU A 117 6.04 -9.40 -2.54
C LEU A 117 5.64 -7.93 -2.37
N ILE A 118 4.70 -7.64 -1.47
CA ILE A 118 4.23 -6.28 -1.20
C ILE A 118 5.35 -5.41 -0.59
N GLU A 119 6.12 -5.92 0.38
CA GLU A 119 7.26 -5.20 0.97
C GLU A 119 8.30 -4.84 -0.09
N HIS A 120 8.64 -5.80 -0.97
CA HIS A 120 9.53 -5.55 -2.10
C HIS A 120 9.02 -4.41 -2.99
N ASP A 121 7.72 -4.41 -3.31
CA ASP A 121 7.13 -3.38 -4.16
C ASP A 121 7.03 -2.01 -3.45
N ILE A 122 6.81 -1.95 -2.13
CA ILE A 122 6.85 -0.70 -1.34
C ILE A 122 8.26 -0.10 -1.38
N VAL A 123 9.30 -0.92 -1.22
CA VAL A 123 10.70 -0.49 -1.30
C VAL A 123 11.00 0.05 -2.70
N ARG A 124 10.68 -0.70 -3.75
CA ARG A 124 10.88 -0.30 -5.14
C ARG A 124 10.15 1.01 -5.48
N PHE A 125 8.93 1.18 -4.98
CA PHE A 125 8.21 2.44 -5.14
C PHE A 125 8.91 3.60 -4.43
N GLY A 126 9.45 3.36 -3.22
CA GLY A 126 10.27 4.33 -2.49
C GLY A 126 11.50 4.79 -3.27
N GLU A 127 12.24 3.87 -3.88
CA GLU A 127 13.41 4.18 -4.72
C GLU A 127 13.04 5.08 -5.91
N VAL A 128 11.89 4.81 -6.54
CA VAL A 128 11.39 5.65 -7.64
C VAL A 128 11.01 7.05 -7.14
N LEU A 129 10.32 7.13 -6.01
CA LEU A 129 9.95 8.42 -5.40
C LEU A 129 11.19 9.25 -5.04
N GLU A 130 12.21 8.65 -4.42
CA GLU A 130 13.47 9.32 -4.09
C GLU A 130 14.15 9.87 -5.34
N ARG A 131 14.35 9.02 -6.36
CA ARG A 131 14.98 9.42 -7.62
C ARG A 131 14.24 10.60 -8.26
N ARG A 132 12.92 10.54 -8.34
CA ARG A 132 12.10 11.60 -8.95
C ARG A 132 12.08 12.86 -8.07
N ALA A 133 12.08 12.74 -6.75
CA ALA A 133 12.19 13.89 -5.85
C ALA A 133 13.49 14.65 -6.06
N ARG A 134 14.63 13.95 -6.15
CA ARG A 134 15.95 14.54 -6.39
C ARG A 134 16.06 15.16 -7.78
N GLU A 135 15.48 14.52 -8.81
CA GLU A 135 15.44 15.06 -10.18
C GLU A 135 14.78 16.44 -10.24
N PHE A 136 13.71 16.65 -9.46
CA PHE A 136 12.93 17.89 -9.45
C PHE A 136 13.13 18.73 -8.17
N GLN A 137 14.21 18.50 -7.43
CA GLN A 137 14.48 19.17 -6.15
C GLN A 137 14.35 20.69 -6.24
N HIS A 138 14.85 21.29 -7.32
CA HIS A 138 14.86 22.74 -7.53
C HIS A 138 13.87 23.19 -8.62
N THR A 139 12.94 22.34 -9.06
CA THR A 139 11.92 22.71 -10.05
C THR A 139 10.79 23.49 -9.38
N PRO A 140 10.65 24.79 -9.61
CA PRO A 140 9.64 25.61 -8.96
C PRO A 140 8.23 25.21 -9.42
N GLN A 141 7.31 25.17 -8.47
CA GLN A 141 5.89 24.93 -8.68
C GLN A 141 5.08 25.81 -7.76
N ILE A 142 3.89 26.21 -8.16
CA ILE A 142 2.96 26.86 -7.23
C ILE A 142 2.33 25.83 -6.29
N GLY A 143 2.45 26.02 -4.98
CA GLY A 143 1.69 25.29 -3.97
C GLY A 143 0.23 25.73 -3.98
N ARG A 144 -0.69 24.77 -3.89
CA ARG A 144 -2.13 25.01 -3.87
C ARG A 144 -2.74 24.49 -2.58
N THR A 145 -3.49 25.35 -1.90
CA THR A 145 -4.39 24.98 -0.80
C THR A 145 -5.82 25.29 -1.20
N HIS A 146 -6.77 24.42 -0.88
CA HIS A 146 -8.17 24.55 -1.32
C HIS A 146 -8.35 24.66 -2.85
N GLY A 147 -7.35 24.23 -3.64
CA GLY A 147 -7.33 24.39 -5.10
C GLY A 147 -6.88 25.77 -5.58
N VAL A 148 -6.55 26.70 -4.66
CA VAL A 148 -6.13 28.07 -4.95
C VAL A 148 -4.61 28.19 -4.81
N HIS A 149 -4.00 29.08 -5.61
CA HIS A 149 -2.57 29.39 -5.52
C HIS A 149 -2.23 29.98 -4.15
N ALA A 150 -1.23 29.41 -3.48
CA ALA A 150 -0.74 29.86 -2.18
C ALA A 150 0.69 30.40 -2.30
N GLU A 151 1.68 29.60 -1.98
CA GLU A 151 3.08 30.01 -1.97
C GLU A 151 3.92 29.11 -2.89
N PRO A 152 5.09 29.59 -3.35
CA PRO A 152 6.02 28.77 -4.11
C PRO A 152 6.51 27.55 -3.32
N ILE A 153 6.55 26.40 -3.99
CA ILE A 153 7.23 25.18 -3.54
C ILE A 153 8.09 24.64 -4.68
N THR A 154 8.76 23.50 -4.46
CA THR A 154 9.32 22.74 -5.58
C THR A 154 8.52 21.46 -5.84
N PHE A 155 8.51 21.00 -7.08
CA PHE A 155 7.88 19.72 -7.44
C PHE A 155 8.59 18.56 -6.71
N GLY A 156 9.89 18.66 -6.53
CA GLY A 156 10.64 17.70 -5.72
C GLY A 156 10.19 17.62 -4.27
N LEU A 157 9.86 18.74 -3.60
CA LEU A 157 9.29 18.74 -2.24
C LEU A 157 7.96 18.00 -2.17
N LYS A 158 7.11 18.15 -3.18
CA LYS A 158 5.85 17.41 -3.29
C LYS A 158 6.12 15.89 -3.32
N ILE A 159 7.07 15.44 -4.14
CA ILE A 159 7.42 14.02 -4.26
C ILE A 159 8.15 13.53 -2.97
N ALA A 160 8.99 14.36 -2.35
CA ALA A 160 9.65 14.03 -1.08
C ALA A 160 8.63 13.78 0.05
N ASN A 161 7.50 14.50 0.06
CA ASN A 161 6.41 14.23 0.98
C ASN A 161 5.75 12.86 0.72
N TRP A 162 5.57 12.45 -0.55
CA TRP A 162 5.08 11.11 -0.90
C TRP A 162 6.06 10.02 -0.45
N PHE A 163 7.37 10.25 -0.63
CA PHE A 163 8.41 9.33 -0.17
C PHE A 163 8.37 9.13 1.36
N ALA A 164 8.29 10.23 2.12
CA ALA A 164 8.22 10.15 3.58
C ALA A 164 6.99 9.39 4.07
N GLU A 165 5.87 9.49 3.36
CA GLU A 165 4.65 8.72 3.66
C GLU A 165 4.81 7.24 3.29
N ASN A 166 5.46 6.95 2.15
CA ASN A 166 5.75 5.58 1.74
C ASN A 166 6.68 4.86 2.75
N ARG A 167 7.68 5.54 3.32
CA ARG A 167 8.52 4.99 4.41
C ARG A 167 7.67 4.58 5.61
N ARG A 168 6.74 5.43 6.06
CA ARG A 168 5.84 5.08 7.17
C ARG A 168 4.90 3.91 6.82
N ASN A 169 4.51 3.77 5.54
CA ASN A 169 3.73 2.62 5.10
C ASN A 169 4.55 1.33 5.14
N LEU A 170 5.83 1.37 4.77
CA LEU A 170 6.74 0.22 4.89
C LEU A 170 6.86 -0.25 6.35
N GLU A 171 7.06 0.68 7.28
CA GLU A 171 7.16 0.37 8.72
C GLU A 171 5.88 -0.27 9.26
N ARG A 172 4.70 0.33 8.94
CA ARG A 172 3.39 -0.21 9.37
C ARG A 172 3.16 -1.60 8.78
N PHE A 173 3.41 -1.74 7.48
CA PHE A 173 3.17 -3.01 6.79
C PHE A 173 4.09 -4.11 7.32
N GLY A 174 5.39 -3.82 7.50
CA GLY A 174 6.32 -4.78 8.10
C GLY A 174 5.92 -5.21 9.51
N HIS A 175 5.34 -4.29 10.33
CA HIS A 175 4.78 -4.65 11.63
C HIS A 175 3.60 -5.61 11.48
N ALA A 176 2.60 -5.27 10.68
CA ALA A 176 1.41 -6.09 10.47
C ALA A 176 1.74 -7.45 9.84
N ALA A 177 2.69 -7.51 8.90
CA ALA A 177 3.16 -8.75 8.29
C ALA A 177 3.79 -9.70 9.33
N ARG A 178 4.60 -9.17 10.27
CA ARG A 178 5.14 -9.97 11.37
C ARG A 178 4.04 -10.49 12.31
N GLN A 179 3.00 -9.70 12.61
CA GLN A 179 1.87 -10.13 13.42
C GLN A 179 1.08 -11.27 12.77
N MET A 180 1.07 -11.34 11.43
CA MET A 180 0.43 -12.44 10.67
C MET A 180 1.29 -13.70 10.55
N ALA A 181 2.61 -13.62 10.78
CA ALA A 181 3.54 -14.75 10.62
C ALA A 181 3.52 -15.69 11.83
N VAL A 182 2.34 -16.09 12.29
CA VAL A 182 2.12 -16.99 13.44
C VAL A 182 1.35 -18.23 13.02
N GLY A 183 1.69 -19.37 13.61
CA GLY A 183 0.96 -20.64 13.46
C GLY A 183 0.28 -21.07 14.76
N LYS A 184 -0.64 -22.00 14.64
CA LYS A 184 -1.30 -22.66 15.77
C LYS A 184 -1.52 -24.14 15.46
N ILE A 185 -1.21 -25.03 16.40
CA ILE A 185 -1.48 -26.49 16.34
C ILE A 185 -2.03 -26.93 17.70
N SER A 186 -2.96 -26.16 18.22
CA SER A 186 -3.50 -26.34 19.58
C SER A 186 -4.89 -27.01 19.63
N GLY A 187 -5.36 -27.55 18.50
CA GLY A 187 -6.57 -28.33 18.44
C GLY A 187 -7.87 -27.55 18.40
N ALA A 188 -8.98 -28.25 18.63
CA ALA A 188 -10.34 -27.78 18.35
C ALA A 188 -10.82 -26.59 19.19
N VAL A 189 -10.22 -26.35 20.34
CA VAL A 189 -10.59 -25.22 21.27
C VAL A 189 -9.36 -24.50 21.83
N GLY A 190 -8.17 -24.79 21.30
CA GLY A 190 -6.93 -24.12 21.72
C GLY A 190 -6.32 -24.65 23.02
N ASN A 191 -6.75 -25.78 23.52
CA ASN A 191 -6.26 -26.35 24.79
C ASN A 191 -5.14 -27.38 24.64
N ALA A 192 -4.65 -27.61 23.42
CA ALA A 192 -3.56 -28.53 23.11
C ALA A 192 -3.76 -29.96 23.64
N SER A 193 -5.01 -30.45 23.71
CA SER A 193 -5.36 -31.72 24.38
C SER A 193 -4.79 -32.96 23.67
N HIS A 194 -4.47 -32.90 22.40
CA HIS A 194 -3.93 -34.02 21.61
C HIS A 194 -2.43 -33.89 21.33
N LEU A 195 -2.02 -32.67 20.95
CA LEU A 195 -0.63 -32.33 20.68
C LEU A 195 -0.18 -31.24 21.67
N GLY A 196 0.88 -31.51 22.40
CA GLY A 196 1.35 -30.59 23.43
C GLY A 196 1.95 -29.30 22.87
N PRO A 197 2.09 -28.23 23.67
CA PRO A 197 2.65 -26.95 23.21
C PRO A 197 4.06 -27.06 22.62
N GLU A 198 4.84 -28.03 23.12
CA GLU A 198 6.19 -28.31 22.61
C GLU A 198 6.18 -28.93 21.20
N VAL A 199 5.11 -29.63 20.81
CA VAL A 199 4.90 -30.13 19.44
C VAL A 199 4.50 -28.98 18.53
N GLU A 200 3.55 -28.16 18.96
CA GLU A 200 3.16 -26.93 18.26
C GLU A 200 4.36 -26.04 17.98
N ALA A 201 5.19 -25.76 18.99
CA ALA A 201 6.39 -24.95 18.85
C ALA A 201 7.39 -25.54 17.82
N ALA A 202 7.57 -26.86 17.83
CA ALA A 202 8.47 -27.53 16.90
C ALA A 202 7.93 -27.47 15.45
N ILE A 203 6.62 -27.65 15.24
CA ILE A 203 5.98 -27.55 13.93
C ILE A 203 6.08 -26.11 13.40
N CYS A 204 5.71 -25.10 14.20
CA CYS A 204 5.81 -23.69 13.82
C CYS A 204 7.25 -23.30 13.47
N LYS A 205 8.23 -23.70 14.28
CA LYS A 205 9.65 -23.46 13.99
C LYS A 205 10.09 -24.08 12.66
N ARG A 206 9.65 -25.31 12.35
CA ARG A 206 9.94 -26.00 11.08
C ARG A 206 9.36 -25.24 9.88
N LEU A 207 8.19 -24.62 10.05
CA LEU A 207 7.52 -23.79 9.06
C LEU A 207 8.06 -22.34 8.98
N GLY A 208 8.97 -21.96 9.90
CA GLY A 208 9.48 -20.57 9.99
C GLY A 208 8.41 -19.59 10.44
N LEU A 209 7.50 -20.03 11.31
CA LEU A 209 6.47 -19.21 11.94
C LEU A 209 6.72 -19.10 13.44
N GLU A 210 6.29 -17.99 14.04
CA GLU A 210 6.15 -17.89 15.49
C GLU A 210 4.89 -18.66 15.94
N VAL A 211 4.83 -19.00 17.24
CA VAL A 211 3.63 -19.62 17.82
C VAL A 211 2.67 -18.52 18.25
N ALA A 212 1.39 -18.65 17.94
CA ALA A 212 0.36 -17.83 18.60
C ALA A 212 0.36 -18.15 20.11
N PRO A 213 0.65 -17.20 21.01
CA PRO A 213 0.81 -17.50 22.45
C PRO A 213 -0.39 -18.19 23.06
N VAL A 214 -1.57 -17.91 22.56
CA VAL A 214 -2.84 -18.54 22.86
C VAL A 214 -3.77 -18.40 21.66
N ALA A 215 -4.57 -19.41 21.41
CA ALA A 215 -5.59 -19.39 20.37
C ALA A 215 -6.87 -20.05 20.89
N SER A 216 -7.96 -19.88 20.18
CA SER A 216 -9.16 -20.72 20.29
C SER A 216 -9.07 -21.88 19.28
N GLN A 217 -10.15 -22.24 18.60
CA GLN A 217 -10.03 -23.10 17.42
C GLN A 217 -9.27 -22.40 16.28
N VAL A 218 -9.22 -21.06 16.32
CA VAL A 218 -8.60 -20.18 15.32
C VAL A 218 -7.61 -19.21 15.96
N ILE A 219 -6.67 -18.71 15.17
CA ILE A 219 -5.88 -17.52 15.52
C ILE A 219 -6.82 -16.31 15.59
N GLN A 220 -6.61 -15.40 16.54
CA GLN A 220 -7.50 -14.25 16.74
C GLN A 220 -7.48 -13.31 15.53
N ARG A 221 -8.66 -12.83 15.10
CA ARG A 221 -8.87 -12.11 13.83
C ARG A 221 -8.54 -10.63 13.89
N ASP A 222 -8.21 -10.08 15.06
CA ASP A 222 -7.64 -8.74 15.19
C ASP A 222 -6.35 -8.57 14.35
N ARG A 223 -5.51 -9.60 14.27
CA ARG A 223 -4.32 -9.63 13.42
C ARG A 223 -4.64 -9.45 11.93
N HIS A 224 -5.67 -10.14 11.45
CA HIS A 224 -6.15 -10.05 10.07
C HIS A 224 -6.74 -8.67 9.79
N ALA A 225 -7.49 -8.10 10.75
CA ALA A 225 -8.06 -6.77 10.67
C ALA A 225 -6.96 -5.69 10.63
N GLU A 226 -5.91 -5.80 11.46
CA GLU A 226 -4.75 -4.91 11.42
C GLU A 226 -4.03 -4.99 10.06
N TYR A 227 -3.79 -6.19 9.56
CA TYR A 227 -3.13 -6.41 8.27
C TYR A 227 -3.90 -5.75 7.12
N LEU A 228 -5.20 -5.99 7.01
CA LEU A 228 -6.05 -5.41 5.98
C LEU A 228 -6.22 -3.90 6.14
N SER A 229 -6.26 -3.38 7.37
CA SER A 229 -6.27 -1.95 7.65
C SER A 229 -4.98 -1.26 7.19
N THR A 230 -3.86 -1.93 7.37
CA THR A 230 -2.56 -1.43 6.90
C THR A 230 -2.50 -1.38 5.37
N LEU A 231 -3.04 -2.40 4.67
CA LEU A 231 -3.20 -2.37 3.21
C LEU A 231 -4.15 -1.26 2.76
N ALA A 232 -5.23 -1.00 3.51
CA ALA A 232 -6.16 0.09 3.23
C ALA A 232 -5.48 1.47 3.36
N ILE A 233 -4.63 1.68 4.36
CA ILE A 233 -3.83 2.91 4.52
C ILE A 233 -2.83 3.05 3.38
N LEU A 234 -2.10 1.99 3.04
CA LEU A 234 -1.15 1.97 1.93
C LEU A 234 -1.83 2.37 0.62
N THR A 235 -2.95 1.72 0.28
CA THR A 235 -3.66 2.01 -0.97
C THR A 235 -4.32 3.39 -0.98
N ALA A 236 -4.69 3.95 0.18
CA ALA A 236 -5.14 5.34 0.31
C ALA A 236 -4.01 6.34 0.02
N THR A 237 -2.76 6.03 0.41
CA THR A 237 -1.59 6.82 0.00
C THR A 237 -1.40 6.80 -1.51
N LEU A 238 -1.49 5.63 -2.15
CA LEU A 238 -1.38 5.50 -3.61
C LEU A 238 -2.50 6.27 -4.33
N GLU A 239 -3.74 6.21 -3.82
CA GLU A 239 -4.86 7.00 -4.33
C GLU A 239 -4.61 8.50 -4.22
N LYS A 240 -4.11 8.99 -3.08
CA LYS A 240 -3.75 10.41 -2.88
C LYS A 240 -2.75 10.89 -3.94
N ILE A 241 -1.71 10.11 -4.21
CA ILE A 241 -0.70 10.43 -5.24
C ILE A 241 -1.34 10.43 -6.63
N ALA A 242 -2.15 9.42 -6.95
CA ALA A 242 -2.86 9.33 -8.21
C ALA A 242 -3.84 10.49 -8.42
N LEU A 243 -4.54 10.93 -7.38
CA LEU A 243 -5.41 12.12 -7.40
C LEU A 243 -4.61 13.39 -7.72
N GLU A 244 -3.47 13.58 -7.09
CA GLU A 244 -2.61 14.74 -7.37
C GLU A 244 -2.12 14.74 -8.82
N ILE A 245 -1.66 13.59 -9.35
CA ILE A 245 -1.24 13.46 -10.75
C ILE A 245 -2.40 13.81 -11.69
N ARG A 246 -3.62 13.34 -11.42
CA ARG A 246 -4.82 13.69 -12.20
C ARG A 246 -5.11 15.18 -12.16
N HIS A 247 -4.94 15.86 -11.01
CA HIS A 247 -5.08 17.30 -10.89
C HIS A 247 -4.00 18.05 -11.68
N LEU A 248 -2.76 17.59 -11.65
CA LEU A 248 -1.66 18.19 -12.41
C LEU A 248 -1.82 18.00 -13.93
N GLN A 249 -2.52 16.96 -14.38
CA GLN A 249 -2.78 16.67 -15.80
C GLN A 249 -3.98 17.44 -16.37
N ARG A 250 -4.80 18.09 -15.56
CA ARG A 250 -5.95 18.87 -16.04
C ARG A 250 -5.54 19.90 -17.08
N THR A 251 -6.40 20.16 -18.05
CA THR A 251 -6.14 21.07 -19.20
C THR A 251 -5.66 22.44 -18.75
N GLU A 252 -6.24 23.00 -17.68
CA GLU A 252 -5.91 24.32 -17.14
C GLU A 252 -4.54 24.31 -16.43
N VAL A 253 -4.14 23.18 -15.84
CA VAL A 253 -2.91 23.03 -15.05
C VAL A 253 -1.74 22.60 -15.93
N ARG A 254 -1.79 21.40 -16.50
CA ARG A 254 -0.80 20.80 -17.44
C ARG A 254 0.65 20.80 -16.90
N GLU A 255 0.84 20.54 -15.63
CA GLU A 255 2.16 20.54 -14.98
C GLU A 255 2.84 19.18 -15.01
N ALA A 256 2.04 18.09 -15.05
CA ALA A 256 2.52 16.73 -15.22
C ALA A 256 1.46 15.88 -15.95
N GLU A 257 1.90 14.79 -16.57
CA GLU A 257 1.04 13.78 -17.22
C GLU A 257 1.53 12.38 -16.87
N GLU A 258 0.62 11.42 -16.70
CA GLU A 258 1.01 10.00 -16.62
C GLU A 258 1.68 9.55 -17.94
N PRO A 259 2.51 8.49 -17.92
CA PRO A 259 3.15 8.01 -19.14
C PRO A 259 2.13 7.57 -20.17
N PHE A 260 2.40 7.91 -21.43
CA PHE A 260 1.54 7.57 -22.55
C PHE A 260 2.36 6.83 -23.62
N GLY A 261 2.03 5.55 -23.86
CA GLY A 261 2.73 4.69 -24.82
C GLY A 261 2.47 5.12 -26.27
N GLY A 262 3.43 4.88 -27.17
CA GLY A 262 3.34 5.28 -28.58
C GLY A 262 2.14 4.70 -29.32
N GLU A 263 1.70 3.49 -28.98
CA GLU A 263 0.52 2.83 -29.55
C GLU A 263 -0.76 3.02 -28.72
N GLN A 264 -0.67 3.65 -27.55
CA GLN A 264 -1.81 3.88 -26.68
C GLN A 264 -2.75 4.92 -27.30
N ARG A 265 -4.06 4.62 -27.27
CA ARG A 265 -5.11 5.55 -27.69
C ARG A 265 -5.78 6.15 -26.46
N GLY A 266 -5.70 7.47 -26.31
CA GLY A 266 -6.24 8.17 -25.13
C GLY A 266 -7.74 8.40 -25.18
N SER A 267 -8.33 8.41 -26.38
CA SER A 267 -9.76 8.66 -26.61
C SER A 267 -10.19 8.02 -27.92
N SER A 268 -11.41 7.47 -27.94
CA SER A 268 -12.03 6.94 -29.17
C SER A 268 -12.48 8.03 -30.13
N ALA A 269 -12.72 9.27 -29.66
CA ALA A 269 -13.27 10.37 -30.42
C ALA A 269 -12.26 11.50 -30.71
N MET A 270 -11.32 11.75 -29.79
CA MET A 270 -10.37 12.88 -29.91
C MET A 270 -8.92 12.37 -29.85
N PRO A 271 -8.19 12.26 -30.96
CA PRO A 271 -6.86 11.64 -31.01
C PRO A 271 -5.79 12.29 -30.11
N HIS A 272 -5.92 13.59 -29.84
CA HIS A 272 -4.99 14.35 -29.00
C HIS A 272 -5.26 14.21 -27.48
N LYS A 273 -6.43 13.68 -27.10
CA LYS A 273 -6.87 13.62 -25.70
C LYS A 273 -6.18 12.46 -24.98
N ARG A 274 -5.37 12.79 -23.99
CA ARG A 274 -4.68 11.82 -23.11
C ARG A 274 -5.35 11.82 -21.75
N ASN A 275 -6.12 10.77 -21.47
CA ASN A 275 -6.80 10.62 -20.19
C ASN A 275 -5.88 9.96 -19.18
N PRO A 276 -5.91 10.34 -17.89
CA PRO A 276 -5.13 9.70 -16.82
C PRO A 276 -5.78 8.39 -16.34
N VAL A 277 -5.97 7.42 -17.27
CA VAL A 277 -6.73 6.20 -17.05
C VAL A 277 -6.09 5.31 -16.00
N SER A 278 -4.75 5.24 -15.96
CA SER A 278 -4.05 4.43 -14.97
C SER A 278 -4.23 5.00 -13.56
N SER A 279 -4.12 6.30 -13.41
CA SER A 279 -4.36 6.99 -12.13
C SER A 279 -5.83 6.89 -11.69
N GLU A 280 -6.79 6.91 -12.64
CA GLU A 280 -8.21 6.69 -12.36
C GLU A 280 -8.49 5.27 -11.85
N GLN A 281 -7.84 4.26 -12.45
CA GLN A 281 -7.93 2.87 -11.99
C GLN A 281 -7.38 2.71 -10.57
N VAL A 282 -6.25 3.34 -10.25
CA VAL A 282 -5.70 3.34 -8.90
C VAL A 282 -6.71 3.88 -7.90
N CYS A 283 -7.32 5.04 -8.18
CA CYS A 283 -8.35 5.62 -7.32
C CYS A 283 -9.57 4.71 -7.14
N GLY A 284 -9.98 4.01 -8.20
CA GLY A 284 -11.11 3.08 -8.15
C GLY A 284 -10.81 1.84 -7.31
N LEU A 285 -9.68 1.19 -7.56
CA LEU A 285 -9.31 -0.08 -6.92
C LEU A 285 -8.94 0.08 -5.43
N ALA A 286 -8.37 1.21 -5.04
CA ALA A 286 -8.10 1.52 -3.63
C ALA A 286 -9.37 1.49 -2.75
N ARG A 287 -10.53 1.81 -3.33
CA ARG A 287 -11.83 1.74 -2.63
C ARG A 287 -12.19 0.31 -2.25
N VAL A 288 -11.86 -0.67 -3.10
CA VAL A 288 -12.14 -2.09 -2.85
C VAL A 288 -11.32 -2.56 -1.65
N VAL A 289 -10.03 -2.23 -1.59
CA VAL A 289 -9.17 -2.62 -0.45
C VAL A 289 -9.68 -2.01 0.85
N ARG A 290 -10.12 -0.75 0.85
CA ARG A 290 -10.73 -0.13 2.05
C ARG A 290 -12.03 -0.79 2.47
N ALA A 291 -12.89 -1.18 1.53
CA ALA A 291 -14.12 -1.90 1.83
C ALA A 291 -13.83 -3.27 2.47
N ASN A 292 -12.81 -3.97 1.97
CA ASN A 292 -12.39 -5.26 2.51
C ASN A 292 -11.85 -5.16 3.95
N ALA A 293 -11.15 -4.08 4.29
CA ALA A 293 -10.71 -3.83 5.66
C ALA A 293 -11.92 -3.66 6.61
N GLY A 294 -13.01 -3.03 6.14
CA GLY A 294 -14.27 -2.96 6.89
C GLY A 294 -14.83 -4.34 7.20
N ALA A 295 -14.86 -5.24 6.22
CA ALA A 295 -15.33 -6.61 6.42
C ALA A 295 -14.45 -7.42 7.40
N ALA A 296 -13.14 -7.11 7.46
CA ALA A 296 -12.24 -7.78 8.40
C ALA A 296 -12.51 -7.44 9.86
N TYR A 297 -12.99 -6.23 10.17
CA TYR A 297 -13.37 -5.88 11.54
C TYR A 297 -14.54 -6.71 12.05
N GLU A 298 -15.49 -7.05 11.19
CA GLU A 298 -16.64 -7.90 11.56
C GLU A 298 -16.23 -9.34 11.87
N ASN A 299 -15.09 -9.80 11.37
CA ASN A 299 -14.57 -11.14 11.65
C ASN A 299 -13.90 -11.27 13.03
N ILE A 300 -13.67 -10.17 13.76
CA ILE A 300 -13.08 -10.21 15.11
C ILE A 300 -14.04 -10.87 16.11
N ALA A 301 -15.33 -10.55 16.00
CA ALA A 301 -16.37 -11.01 16.92
C ALA A 301 -16.93 -12.37 16.50
N LEU A 302 -16.26 -13.45 16.87
CA LEU A 302 -16.75 -14.83 16.65
C LEU A 302 -17.46 -15.36 17.91
N TRP A 303 -18.37 -16.32 17.72
CA TRP A 303 -19.04 -17.00 18.83
C TRP A 303 -18.11 -17.99 19.51
N HIS A 304 -17.99 -17.90 20.81
CA HIS A 304 -17.20 -18.80 21.66
C HIS A 304 -15.77 -19.00 21.11
N GLU A 305 -15.32 -20.24 20.99
CA GLU A 305 -14.01 -20.59 20.46
C GLU A 305 -13.92 -20.49 18.93
N ARG A 306 -15.05 -20.50 18.23
CA ARG A 306 -15.21 -20.21 16.79
C ARG A 306 -16.64 -20.45 16.30
N ASP A 307 -17.13 -19.61 15.41
CA ASP A 307 -18.11 -19.97 14.37
C ASP A 307 -17.44 -19.82 12.97
N ILE A 308 -18.14 -20.26 11.89
CA ILE A 308 -17.53 -20.29 10.55
C ILE A 308 -17.78 -19.04 9.72
N SER A 309 -18.43 -17.99 10.27
CA SER A 309 -18.80 -16.78 9.52
C SER A 309 -17.60 -16.07 8.87
N HIS A 310 -16.47 -16.02 9.57
CA HIS A 310 -15.23 -15.42 9.06
C HIS A 310 -14.69 -16.10 7.79
N SER A 311 -14.85 -17.43 7.68
CA SER A 311 -14.15 -18.24 6.67
C SER A 311 -14.53 -17.85 5.24
N SER A 312 -15.83 -17.66 4.95
CA SER A 312 -16.30 -17.25 3.63
C SER A 312 -15.82 -15.84 3.24
N VAL A 313 -15.75 -14.95 4.21
CA VAL A 313 -15.28 -13.57 4.02
C VAL A 313 -13.78 -13.55 3.73
N GLU A 314 -12.98 -14.25 4.52
CA GLU A 314 -11.51 -14.28 4.39
C GLU A 314 -11.04 -14.88 3.06
N ARG A 315 -11.77 -15.85 2.50
CA ARG A 315 -11.52 -16.42 1.17
C ARG A 315 -11.62 -15.39 0.04
N ILE A 316 -12.26 -14.26 0.29
CA ILE A 316 -12.43 -13.15 -0.66
C ILE A 316 -11.47 -12.01 -0.29
N ILE A 317 -11.56 -11.49 0.93
CA ILE A 317 -10.92 -10.23 1.29
C ILE A 317 -9.40 -10.31 1.37
N LEU A 318 -8.82 -11.46 1.79
CA LEU A 318 -7.36 -11.62 1.89
C LEU A 318 -6.70 -11.71 0.50
N PRO A 319 -7.14 -12.62 -0.40
CA PRO A 319 -6.60 -12.66 -1.76
C PRO A 319 -6.82 -11.35 -2.51
N ASP A 320 -8.04 -10.82 -2.47
CA ASP A 320 -8.38 -9.62 -3.23
C ASP A 320 -7.60 -8.39 -2.78
N SER A 321 -7.41 -8.21 -1.46
CA SER A 321 -6.68 -7.05 -0.95
C SER A 321 -5.17 -7.12 -1.22
N THR A 322 -4.57 -8.28 -1.07
CA THR A 322 -3.13 -8.46 -1.33
C THR A 322 -2.81 -8.39 -2.83
N ILE A 323 -3.64 -9.01 -3.68
CA ILE A 323 -3.52 -8.93 -5.14
C ILE A 323 -3.65 -7.48 -5.61
N LEU A 324 -4.64 -6.74 -5.09
CA LEU A 324 -4.83 -5.35 -5.45
C LEU A 324 -3.70 -4.46 -4.94
N ALA A 325 -3.22 -4.64 -3.72
CA ALA A 325 -2.10 -3.85 -3.19
C ALA A 325 -0.83 -4.04 -4.04
N ASP A 326 -0.50 -5.29 -4.39
CA ASP A 326 0.59 -5.65 -5.27
C ASP A 326 0.45 -5.01 -6.67
N TYR A 327 -0.73 -5.11 -7.27
CA TYR A 327 -1.01 -4.49 -8.58
C TYR A 327 -0.91 -2.96 -8.53
N LEU A 328 -1.48 -2.33 -7.50
CA LEU A 328 -1.51 -0.87 -7.35
C LEU A 328 -0.11 -0.30 -7.11
N LEU A 329 0.73 -0.97 -6.31
CA LEU A 329 2.13 -0.57 -6.11
C LEU A 329 2.92 -0.63 -7.41
N ALA A 330 2.81 -1.73 -8.17
CA ALA A 330 3.48 -1.86 -9.45
C ALA A 330 3.01 -0.78 -10.44
N ARG A 331 1.70 -0.54 -10.52
CA ARG A 331 1.12 0.48 -11.40
C ARG A 331 1.56 1.90 -11.02
N MET A 332 1.55 2.24 -9.72
CA MET A 332 2.02 3.55 -9.27
C MET A 332 3.52 3.75 -9.46
N THR A 333 4.30 2.69 -9.32
CA THR A 333 5.74 2.70 -9.64
C THR A 333 5.96 3.06 -11.11
N GLU A 334 5.22 2.43 -12.03
CA GLU A 334 5.28 2.75 -13.47
C GLU A 334 4.84 4.18 -13.77
N ILE A 335 3.72 4.62 -13.17
CA ILE A 335 3.18 5.99 -13.37
C ILE A 335 4.21 7.02 -12.93
N VAL A 336 4.74 6.93 -11.72
CA VAL A 336 5.69 7.93 -11.20
C VAL A 336 7.04 7.86 -11.92
N ALA A 337 7.53 6.67 -12.25
CA ALA A 337 8.78 6.49 -12.99
C ALA A 337 8.73 7.13 -14.39
N GLY A 338 7.60 6.92 -15.09
CA GLY A 338 7.41 7.39 -16.46
C GLY A 338 6.68 8.74 -16.61
N MET A 339 6.29 9.36 -15.49
CA MET A 339 5.55 10.63 -15.48
C MET A 339 6.31 11.73 -16.21
N ARG A 340 5.64 12.35 -17.16
CA ARG A 340 6.15 13.53 -17.89
C ARG A 340 5.89 14.77 -17.06
N VAL A 341 6.93 15.55 -16.83
CA VAL A 341 6.86 16.80 -16.05
C VAL A 341 7.15 17.97 -16.99
N PHE A 342 6.47 19.09 -16.81
CA PHE A 342 6.58 20.28 -17.62
C PHE A 342 7.02 21.50 -16.78
N PRO A 343 8.33 21.66 -16.49
CA PRO A 343 8.85 22.73 -15.65
C PRO A 343 8.47 24.13 -16.13
N GLU A 344 8.52 24.36 -17.46
CA GLU A 344 8.12 25.63 -18.07
C GLU A 344 6.64 25.96 -17.85
N ARG A 345 5.79 24.93 -17.76
CA ARG A 345 4.37 25.14 -17.45
C ARG A 345 4.17 25.43 -15.97
N MET A 346 4.90 24.74 -15.10
CA MET A 346 4.92 25.02 -13.65
C MET A 346 5.32 26.48 -13.41
N ARG A 347 6.38 26.94 -14.07
CA ARG A 347 6.83 28.33 -13.98
C ARG A 347 5.75 29.31 -14.43
N ARG A 348 5.14 29.11 -15.59
CA ARG A 348 4.04 29.94 -16.09
C ARG A 348 2.86 30.00 -15.14
N ASN A 349 2.48 28.87 -14.55
CA ASN A 349 1.39 28.81 -13.58
C ASN A 349 1.75 29.58 -12.30
N LEU A 350 2.99 29.48 -11.83
CA LEU A 350 3.51 30.25 -10.69
C LEU A 350 3.42 31.76 -10.93
N ASP A 351 3.77 32.22 -12.12
CA ASP A 351 3.77 33.63 -12.49
C ASP A 351 2.39 34.18 -12.90
N SER A 352 1.39 33.30 -13.06
CA SER A 352 0.07 33.64 -13.66
C SER A 352 -0.74 34.68 -12.88
N THR A 353 -0.48 34.84 -11.58
CA THR A 353 -1.18 35.80 -10.71
C THR A 353 -0.44 37.14 -10.57
N GLY A 354 0.55 37.42 -11.42
CA GLY A 354 1.25 38.69 -11.42
C GLY A 354 1.94 39.05 -10.11
N GLY A 355 2.39 38.03 -9.35
CA GLY A 355 3.12 38.22 -8.11
C GLY A 355 2.26 38.20 -6.84
N LEU A 356 0.95 37.96 -6.91
CA LEU A 356 0.07 37.86 -5.74
C LEU A 356 0.52 36.82 -4.71
N ILE A 357 1.20 35.77 -5.15
CA ILE A 357 1.76 34.70 -4.32
C ILE A 357 2.81 35.20 -3.30
N TYR A 358 3.33 36.41 -3.48
CA TYR A 358 4.28 37.03 -2.57
C TYR A 358 3.63 38.03 -1.57
N SER A 359 2.31 38.16 -1.58
CA SER A 359 1.59 39.10 -0.68
C SER A 359 1.87 38.84 0.81
N GLY A 360 1.98 37.55 1.20
CA GLY A 360 2.36 37.18 2.58
C GLY A 360 3.79 37.61 2.94
N GLN A 361 4.73 37.46 2.01
CA GLN A 361 6.12 37.92 2.22
C GLN A 361 6.20 39.45 2.31
N LEU A 362 5.48 40.19 1.44
CA LEU A 362 5.42 41.62 1.49
C LEU A 362 4.90 42.14 2.84
N LEU A 363 3.86 41.50 3.38
CA LEU A 363 3.32 41.81 4.69
C LEU A 363 4.39 41.68 5.79
N GLN A 364 5.15 40.58 5.76
CA GLN A 364 6.23 40.36 6.73
C GLN A 364 7.35 41.39 6.59
N ASP A 365 7.81 41.63 5.37
CA ASP A 365 8.90 42.58 5.10
C ASP A 365 8.53 44.01 5.54
N LEU A 366 7.29 44.46 5.33
CA LEU A 366 6.79 45.75 5.80
C LEU A 366 6.80 45.84 7.33
N VAL A 367 6.37 44.77 8.01
CA VAL A 367 6.36 44.73 9.48
C VAL A 367 7.79 44.74 10.04
N GLU A 368 8.69 43.95 9.45
CA GLU A 368 10.11 43.92 9.82
C GLU A 368 10.79 45.27 9.61
N ALA A 369 10.39 46.01 8.60
CA ALA A 369 10.88 47.35 8.31
C ALA A 369 10.21 48.49 9.15
N GLY A 370 9.32 48.14 10.10
CA GLY A 370 8.75 49.01 11.08
C GLY A 370 7.32 49.50 10.81
N ALA A 371 6.62 48.98 9.80
CA ALA A 371 5.20 49.28 9.60
C ALA A 371 4.33 48.65 10.70
N ALA A 372 3.28 49.34 11.13
CA ALA A 372 2.26 48.70 11.97
C ALA A 372 1.59 47.57 11.18
N ARG A 373 1.41 46.40 11.83
CA ARG A 373 0.89 45.18 11.17
C ARG A 373 -0.47 45.42 10.50
N GLU A 374 -1.35 46.19 11.17
CA GLU A 374 -2.69 46.46 10.65
C GLU A 374 -2.65 47.36 9.39
N ASP A 375 -1.76 48.35 9.37
CA ASP A 375 -1.57 49.22 8.22
C ASP A 375 -0.93 48.48 7.06
N ALA A 376 0.11 47.67 7.32
CA ALA A 376 0.74 46.82 6.32
C ALA A 376 -0.27 45.84 5.70
N TYR A 377 -1.08 45.18 6.54
CA TYR A 377 -2.13 44.25 6.08
C TYR A 377 -3.13 44.98 5.17
N LYS A 378 -3.60 46.15 5.57
CA LYS A 378 -4.56 46.93 4.77
C LYS A 378 -3.98 47.34 3.42
N TRP A 379 -2.75 47.84 3.37
CA TRP A 379 -2.11 48.22 2.12
C TRP A 379 -1.90 47.04 1.18
N VAL A 380 -1.39 45.91 1.70
CA VAL A 380 -1.20 44.69 0.94
C VAL A 380 -2.53 44.18 0.41
N GLN A 381 -3.58 44.14 1.23
CA GLN A 381 -4.92 43.71 0.84
C GLN A 381 -5.53 44.59 -0.25
N GLU A 382 -5.43 45.93 -0.13
CA GLU A 382 -5.93 46.89 -1.15
C GLU A 382 -5.31 46.58 -2.53
N HIS A 383 -3.98 46.42 -2.59
CA HIS A 383 -3.28 46.13 -3.82
C HIS A 383 -3.55 44.72 -4.34
N ALA A 384 -3.64 43.74 -3.45
CA ALA A 384 -3.90 42.36 -3.83
C ALA A 384 -5.32 42.17 -4.45
N MET A 385 -6.34 42.76 -3.80
CA MET A 385 -7.70 42.72 -4.30
C MET A 385 -7.83 43.46 -5.65
N ALA A 386 -7.25 44.63 -5.75
CA ALA A 386 -7.28 45.40 -6.99
C ALA A 386 -6.50 44.68 -8.12
N ALA A 387 -5.38 44.03 -7.82
CA ALA A 387 -4.64 43.25 -8.80
C ALA A 387 -5.45 42.01 -9.28
N TRP A 388 -6.14 41.36 -8.36
CA TRP A 388 -7.01 40.20 -8.66
C TRP A 388 -8.21 40.58 -9.55
N GLU A 389 -8.91 41.67 -9.20
CA GLU A 389 -10.11 42.11 -9.92
C GLU A 389 -9.80 42.68 -11.31
N THR A 390 -8.64 43.31 -11.48
CA THR A 390 -8.27 43.98 -12.75
C THR A 390 -7.24 43.21 -13.58
N GLU A 391 -6.86 42.04 -13.14
CA GLU A 391 -5.82 41.17 -13.76
C GLU A 391 -4.49 41.92 -14.00
N THR A 392 -4.14 42.88 -13.10
CA THR A 392 -2.92 43.66 -13.20
C THR A 392 -1.80 43.08 -12.35
N ASN A 393 -0.55 43.47 -12.66
CA ASN A 393 0.62 42.97 -11.95
C ASN A 393 0.70 43.56 -10.53
N PHE A 394 0.65 42.69 -9.52
CA PHE A 394 0.68 43.09 -8.10
C PHE A 394 1.99 43.77 -7.72
N GLN A 395 3.15 43.28 -8.16
CA GLN A 395 4.46 43.86 -7.89
C GLN A 395 4.55 45.31 -8.40
N GLN A 396 4.04 45.60 -9.61
CA GLN A 396 4.03 46.94 -10.18
C GLN A 396 3.13 47.89 -9.39
N ARG A 397 1.97 47.41 -8.94
CA ARG A 397 1.05 48.21 -8.10
C ARG A 397 1.68 48.57 -6.78
N VAL A 398 2.33 47.62 -6.11
CA VAL A 398 3.03 47.83 -4.84
C VAL A 398 4.19 48.80 -5.00
N ALA A 399 4.99 48.67 -6.07
CA ALA A 399 6.12 49.56 -6.36
C ALA A 399 5.71 51.00 -6.67
N ALA A 400 4.44 51.22 -7.02
CA ALA A 400 3.91 52.56 -7.27
C ALA A 400 3.30 53.26 -6.00
N ASP A 401 3.16 52.53 -4.86
CA ASP A 401 2.55 53.08 -3.66
C ASP A 401 3.56 53.80 -2.77
N PRO A 402 3.43 55.15 -2.57
CA PRO A 402 4.34 55.89 -1.69
C PRO A 402 4.32 55.45 -0.24
N ARG A 403 3.24 54.84 0.26
CA ARG A 403 3.16 54.33 1.66
C ARG A 403 4.14 53.16 1.85
N ILE A 404 4.26 52.30 0.81
CA ILE A 404 5.11 51.12 0.83
C ILE A 404 6.56 51.50 0.49
N THR A 405 6.77 52.30 -0.57
CA THR A 405 8.12 52.67 -1.03
C THR A 405 8.89 53.58 -0.09
N LYS A 406 8.22 54.26 0.86
CA LYS A 406 8.88 54.99 1.96
C LYS A 406 9.48 54.06 3.01
N ILE A 407 8.97 52.86 3.15
CA ILE A 407 9.38 51.85 4.14
C ILE A 407 10.34 50.85 3.52
N LEU A 408 10.01 50.33 2.37
CA LEU A 408 10.83 49.38 1.60
C LEU A 408 11.35 50.10 0.34
N ASP A 409 12.66 50.26 0.25
CA ASP A 409 13.29 50.76 -0.95
C ASP A 409 13.17 49.78 -2.13
N ARG A 410 13.64 50.19 -3.30
CA ARG A 410 13.54 49.38 -4.50
C ARG A 410 14.23 48.00 -4.36
N VAL A 411 15.37 47.94 -3.71
CA VAL A 411 16.15 46.71 -3.53
C VAL A 411 15.42 45.77 -2.58
N ALA A 412 14.88 46.29 -1.48
CA ALA A 412 14.09 45.50 -0.54
C ALA A 412 12.82 44.95 -1.20
N LEU A 413 12.13 45.75 -2.02
CA LEU A 413 10.96 45.30 -2.77
C LEU A 413 11.32 44.21 -3.82
N GLU A 414 12.41 44.37 -4.56
CA GLU A 414 12.88 43.34 -5.48
C GLU A 414 13.17 42.02 -4.75
N HIS A 415 13.75 42.10 -3.55
CA HIS A 415 14.02 40.94 -2.70
C HIS A 415 12.74 40.30 -2.13
N THR A 416 11.67 41.06 -1.88
CA THR A 416 10.35 40.50 -1.49
C THR A 416 9.79 39.54 -2.56
N PHE A 417 9.99 39.84 -3.85
CA PHE A 417 9.49 39.06 -4.98
C PHE A 417 10.51 38.06 -5.51
N ASP A 418 11.54 37.76 -4.74
CA ASP A 418 12.58 36.81 -5.09
C ASP A 418 12.14 35.36 -4.80
N LEU A 419 12.06 34.53 -5.84
CA LEU A 419 11.70 33.14 -5.73
C LEU A 419 12.75 32.33 -4.96
N GLU A 420 14.04 32.61 -5.12
CA GLU A 420 15.11 31.89 -4.44
C GLU A 420 15.01 32.07 -2.92
N ARG A 421 14.62 33.27 -2.47
CA ARG A 421 14.34 33.53 -1.06
C ARG A 421 13.24 32.64 -0.50
N GLN A 422 12.18 32.39 -1.27
CA GLN A 422 11.08 31.51 -0.87
C GLN A 422 11.51 30.06 -0.77
N LEU A 423 12.42 29.63 -1.62
CA LEU A 423 12.88 28.25 -1.74
C LEU A 423 14.18 27.94 -1.00
N ARG A 424 14.75 28.91 -0.26
CA ARG A 424 16.08 28.82 0.39
C ARG A 424 16.28 27.63 1.34
N HIS A 425 15.21 27.04 1.84
CA HIS A 425 15.25 25.92 2.80
C HIS A 425 15.04 24.55 2.18
N VAL A 426 14.88 24.45 0.85
CA VAL A 426 14.62 23.20 0.14
C VAL A 426 15.70 22.16 0.42
N ASP A 427 16.97 22.54 0.33
CA ASP A 427 18.10 21.61 0.52
C ASP A 427 18.15 21.06 1.96
N ALA A 428 17.88 21.90 2.96
CA ALA A 428 17.83 21.48 4.35
C ALA A 428 16.68 20.50 4.61
N ILE A 429 15.53 20.69 3.96
CA ILE A 429 14.39 19.77 4.04
C ILE A 429 14.75 18.45 3.36
N PHE A 430 15.37 18.48 2.18
CA PHE A 430 15.82 17.28 1.47
C PHE A 430 16.85 16.48 2.29
N ALA A 431 17.82 17.15 2.88
CA ALA A 431 18.81 16.50 3.76
C ALA A 431 18.11 15.75 4.91
N ARG A 432 17.08 16.34 5.53
CA ARG A 432 16.31 15.72 6.61
C ARG A 432 15.44 14.53 6.17
N VAL A 433 14.92 14.55 4.94
CA VAL A 433 14.04 13.49 4.43
C VAL A 433 14.83 12.27 3.96
N PHE A 434 15.99 12.50 3.36
CA PHE A 434 16.80 11.47 2.70
C PHE A 434 18.10 11.14 3.46
N SER A 435 18.16 11.52 4.74
CA SER A 435 19.24 11.12 5.67
C SER A 435 19.11 9.66 6.09
#